data_74e042be40ef42a945dcbdeea3234545
#
_entry.id   74e042be40ef42a945dcbdeea3234545
#
_cell.length_a   1.000
_cell.length_b   1.000
_cell.length_c   1.000
_cell.angle_alpha   90.00
_cell.angle_beta   90.00
_cell.angle_gamma   90.00
#
_symmetry.space_group_name_H-M   'P 1'
#
loop_
_entity.id
_entity.type
_entity.pdbx_description
1 polymer ?
#
loop_
_entity_poly.entity_id
_entity_poly.type
_entity_poly.pdbx_seq_one_letter_code
_entity_poly.pdbx_strand_id
1 'polypeptide(L)'
;ILGVVPHVSIHGFADLEAWNQLQADAQRTEGITGVGLFYERDLLAVQGVRVTAAKMLGVTAPVWQRWETWSKPSKLALQAGEVVLGVGMAQRLGVEIGDKLSVIVPGDTFRFETLPATVALHVVALIDSGTELDEALMLADFEYTATLLGDELTATGLALQLQQLFEAPETRWHFARTLPPSFYVTDWTLRHGNLYAAIRLSRDLVTLLLLSIIAVAAFNVVSSLVLVVIDRRGFIAMLQAMGASRQDILWIFLLQGLWIGVLGASVGLVLGLGLAQLIPALASALEWFMGGKLLNTDVYPLNFLPIDVRAGDALWLWCASVLLCLVAAVVPARRAMRVPVAHALANQ
;
A
#
# COMPACT_ATOMS: atom_id res chain seq x y z
N ILE A 1 -0.12 -8.98 -6.19
CA ILE A 1 1.32 -9.10 -5.88
C ILE A 1 1.59 -8.78 -4.40
N LEU A 2 1.17 -7.64 -3.89
CA LEU A 2 1.53 -7.17 -2.53
C LEU A 2 0.93 -8.00 -1.38
N GLY A 3 -0.16 -8.73 -1.59
CA GLY A 3 -0.72 -9.66 -0.61
C GLY A 3 0.05 -10.98 -0.50
N VAL A 4 0.86 -11.28 -1.50
CA VAL A 4 1.53 -12.57 -1.68
C VAL A 4 3.02 -12.48 -1.34
N VAL A 5 3.68 -11.39 -1.74
CA VAL A 5 5.11 -11.15 -1.52
C VAL A 5 5.37 -10.65 -0.09
N PRO A 6 6.46 -11.08 0.58
CA PRO A 6 6.87 -10.51 1.84
C PRO A 6 7.09 -9.00 1.73
N HIS A 7 6.65 -8.24 2.73
CA HIS A 7 6.84 -6.79 2.74
C HIS A 7 8.31 -6.42 2.95
N VAL A 8 8.97 -7.15 3.83
CA VAL A 8 10.42 -7.09 4.06
C VAL A 8 10.97 -8.51 4.09
N SER A 9 12.12 -8.72 3.50
CA SER A 9 12.85 -9.99 3.53
C SER A 9 14.26 -9.75 4.05
N ILE A 10 14.65 -10.52 5.04
CA ILE A 10 16.02 -10.55 5.55
C ILE A 10 16.67 -11.79 4.97
N HIS A 11 17.81 -11.64 4.33
CA HIS A 11 18.59 -12.73 3.74
C HIS A 11 19.96 -12.77 4.39
N GLY A 12 20.59 -13.92 4.45
CA GLY A 12 21.92 -14.06 5.01
C GLY A 12 22.41 -15.49 5.05
N PHE A 13 23.65 -15.64 5.47
CA PHE A 13 24.27 -16.93 5.71
C PHE A 13 24.49 -17.05 7.22
N ALA A 14 23.62 -17.80 7.88
CA ALA A 14 23.65 -18.03 9.32
C ALA A 14 23.14 -19.44 9.63
N ASP A 15 23.49 -19.97 10.78
CA ASP A 15 22.93 -21.20 11.30
C ASP A 15 21.46 -21.04 11.70
N LEU A 16 20.77 -22.15 11.87
CA LEU A 16 19.34 -22.16 12.20
C LEU A 16 19.06 -21.49 13.55
N GLU A 17 20.01 -21.54 14.49
CA GLU A 17 19.86 -20.92 15.81
C GLU A 17 19.83 -19.39 15.70
N ALA A 18 20.72 -18.79 14.93
CA ALA A 18 20.71 -17.35 14.66
C ALA A 18 19.44 -16.90 13.95
N TRP A 19 18.93 -17.70 13.00
CA TRP A 19 17.65 -17.43 12.34
C TRP A 19 16.47 -17.48 13.29
N ASN A 20 16.44 -18.45 14.21
CA ASN A 20 15.36 -18.57 15.21
C ASN A 20 15.39 -17.40 16.21
N GLN A 21 16.57 -16.96 16.63
CA GLN A 21 16.72 -15.76 17.47
C GLN A 21 16.20 -14.52 16.74
N LEU A 22 16.61 -14.33 15.50
CA LEU A 22 16.13 -13.21 14.67
C LEU A 22 14.62 -13.24 14.45
N GLN A 23 14.05 -14.43 14.25
CA GLN A 23 12.61 -14.60 14.14
C GLN A 23 11.90 -14.19 15.44
N ALA A 24 12.40 -14.58 16.59
CA ALA A 24 11.83 -14.22 17.88
C ALA A 24 11.91 -12.71 18.15
N ASP A 25 13.00 -12.05 17.77
CA ASP A 25 13.17 -10.61 17.90
C ASP A 25 12.24 -9.83 16.94
N ALA A 26 12.12 -10.31 15.71
CA ALA A 26 11.21 -9.72 14.73
C ALA A 26 9.75 -9.83 15.16
N GLN A 27 9.33 -10.93 15.79
CA GLN A 27 7.97 -11.10 16.31
C GLN A 27 7.61 -10.13 17.44
N ARG A 28 8.61 -9.61 18.17
CA ARG A 28 8.42 -8.64 19.26
C ARG A 28 8.40 -7.20 18.75
N THR A 29 8.78 -6.97 17.50
CA THR A 29 8.85 -5.63 16.92
C THR A 29 7.44 -5.15 16.58
N GLU A 30 7.11 -3.95 17.03
CA GLU A 30 5.82 -3.31 16.77
C GLU A 30 5.59 -3.10 15.26
N GLY A 31 4.36 -3.31 14.80
CA GLY A 31 3.99 -3.16 13.38
C GLY A 31 4.23 -4.40 12.52
N ILE A 32 4.85 -5.47 13.05
CA ILE A 32 5.03 -6.75 12.35
C ILE A 32 3.86 -7.70 12.70
N THR A 33 3.15 -8.15 11.68
CA THR A 33 1.97 -9.03 11.83
C THR A 33 2.24 -10.50 11.55
N GLY A 34 3.32 -10.79 10.83
CA GLY A 34 3.70 -12.16 10.50
C GLY A 34 5.19 -12.28 10.23
N VAL A 35 5.78 -13.36 10.74
CA VAL A 35 7.20 -13.67 10.59
C VAL A 35 7.33 -15.15 10.28
N GLY A 36 8.12 -15.50 9.28
CA GLY A 36 8.37 -16.90 8.97
C GLY A 36 9.64 -17.11 8.16
N LEU A 37 10.31 -18.20 8.43
CA LEU A 37 11.48 -18.63 7.68
C LEU A 37 11.07 -19.14 6.31
N PHE A 38 11.93 -18.92 5.33
CA PHE A 38 11.81 -19.51 4.00
C PHE A 38 13.16 -19.96 3.48
N TYR A 39 13.09 -20.95 2.59
CA TYR A 39 14.21 -21.44 1.79
C TYR A 39 13.91 -21.20 0.33
N GLU A 40 14.77 -20.49 -0.38
CA GLU A 40 14.56 -20.13 -1.79
C GLU A 40 15.69 -20.69 -2.64
N ARG A 41 15.35 -21.43 -3.71
CA ARG A 41 16.32 -21.94 -4.69
C ARG A 41 15.72 -21.98 -6.10
N ASP A 42 16.52 -21.61 -7.07
CA ASP A 42 16.17 -21.78 -8.48
C ASP A 42 16.53 -23.20 -8.91
N LEU A 43 15.62 -23.85 -9.65
CA LEU A 43 15.74 -25.21 -10.14
C LEU A 43 15.04 -25.38 -11.49
N LEU A 44 15.17 -26.55 -12.08
CA LEU A 44 14.47 -26.90 -13.31
C LEU A 44 13.38 -27.91 -12.99
N ALA A 45 12.15 -27.60 -13.38
CA ALA A 45 11.02 -28.49 -13.32
C ALA A 45 10.84 -29.19 -14.66
N VAL A 46 10.66 -30.51 -14.62
CA VAL A 46 10.65 -31.38 -15.81
C VAL A 46 9.43 -32.29 -15.79
N GLN A 47 8.67 -32.29 -16.90
CA GLN A 47 7.57 -33.23 -17.12
C GLN A 47 7.67 -33.77 -18.54
N GLY A 48 8.12 -35.02 -18.65
CA GLY A 48 8.40 -35.65 -19.98
C GLY A 48 9.47 -34.87 -20.75
N VAL A 49 9.10 -34.25 -21.88
CA VAL A 49 10.00 -33.43 -22.71
C VAL A 49 9.91 -31.94 -22.40
N ARG A 50 9.01 -31.54 -21.52
CA ARG A 50 8.81 -30.12 -21.12
C ARG A 50 9.70 -29.80 -19.97
N VAL A 51 10.44 -28.68 -20.07
CA VAL A 51 11.34 -28.18 -19.04
C VAL A 51 11.05 -26.69 -18.84
N THR A 52 10.94 -26.27 -17.61
CA THR A 52 10.81 -24.84 -17.26
C THR A 52 11.65 -24.50 -16.04
N ALA A 53 12.15 -23.27 -16.00
CA ALA A 53 12.78 -22.76 -14.80
C ALA A 53 11.72 -22.58 -13.73
N ALA A 54 12.03 -22.98 -12.51
CA ALA A 54 11.15 -22.89 -11.35
C ALA A 54 11.91 -22.31 -10.16
N LYS A 55 11.23 -21.48 -9.42
CA LYS A 55 11.69 -20.96 -8.14
C LYS A 55 11.00 -21.76 -7.04
N MET A 56 11.75 -22.65 -6.40
CA MET A 56 11.26 -23.42 -5.28
C MET A 56 11.38 -22.60 -4.00
N LEU A 57 10.27 -22.46 -3.30
CA LEU A 57 10.17 -21.76 -2.02
C LEU A 57 9.71 -22.76 -0.97
N GLY A 58 10.63 -23.19 -0.12
CA GLY A 58 10.32 -23.93 1.11
C GLY A 58 9.80 -22.96 2.16
N VAL A 59 8.59 -23.16 2.66
CA VAL A 59 7.91 -22.21 3.52
C VAL A 59 7.46 -22.84 4.83
N THR A 60 7.64 -22.08 5.92
CA THR A 60 7.05 -22.42 7.22
C THR A 60 5.55 -22.08 7.27
N ALA A 61 4.82 -22.66 8.21
CA ALA A 61 3.37 -22.48 8.33
C ALA A 61 2.89 -20.99 8.29
N PRO A 62 3.52 -20.04 8.98
CA PRO A 62 3.11 -18.62 8.92
C PRO A 62 3.25 -18.00 7.52
N VAL A 63 4.23 -18.46 6.74
CA VAL A 63 4.40 -18.00 5.35
C VAL A 63 3.39 -18.69 4.44
N TRP A 64 3.13 -19.98 4.66
CA TRP A 64 2.18 -20.75 3.87
C TRP A 64 0.75 -20.21 3.98
N GLN A 65 0.28 -19.82 5.17
CA GLN A 65 -1.08 -19.31 5.40
C GLN A 65 -1.44 -18.13 4.47
N ARG A 66 -0.49 -17.37 4.01
CA ARG A 66 -0.72 -16.27 3.04
C ARG A 66 -1.06 -16.79 1.65
N TRP A 67 -0.43 -17.90 1.24
CA TRP A 67 -0.63 -18.50 -0.07
C TRP A 67 -1.87 -19.38 -0.13
N GLU A 68 -2.32 -19.87 1.01
CA GLU A 68 -3.48 -20.75 1.14
C GLU A 68 -4.74 -20.14 0.51
N THR A 69 -4.95 -18.85 0.69
CA THR A 69 -6.10 -18.13 0.12
C THR A 69 -6.16 -18.20 -1.42
N TRP A 70 -5.02 -18.37 -2.08
CA TRP A 70 -4.88 -18.43 -3.53
C TRP A 70 -4.74 -19.86 -4.04
N SER A 71 -4.64 -20.83 -3.12
CA SER A 71 -4.47 -22.25 -3.42
C SER A 71 -5.79 -22.97 -3.66
N LYS A 72 -5.84 -23.78 -4.71
CA LYS A 72 -7.00 -24.63 -5.02
C LYS A 72 -6.53 -26.06 -5.25
N PRO A 73 -6.99 -27.06 -4.49
CA PRO A 73 -7.78 -26.92 -3.26
C PRO A 73 -7.00 -26.26 -2.13
N SER A 74 -7.71 -25.62 -1.20
CA SER A 74 -7.09 -25.08 0.02
C SER A 74 -6.55 -26.23 0.87
N LYS A 75 -5.30 -26.12 1.29
CA LYS A 75 -4.60 -27.15 2.08
C LYS A 75 -3.90 -26.50 3.26
N LEU A 76 -4.20 -26.96 4.47
CA LEU A 76 -3.71 -26.37 5.72
C LEU A 76 -2.20 -26.49 5.95
N ALA A 77 -1.56 -27.54 5.38
CA ALA A 77 -0.12 -27.75 5.49
C ALA A 77 0.39 -28.61 4.33
N LEU A 78 1.63 -28.39 3.94
CA LEU A 78 2.36 -29.19 2.95
C LEU A 78 3.10 -30.31 3.68
N GLN A 79 3.13 -31.49 3.09
CA GLN A 79 3.88 -32.64 3.58
C GLN A 79 5.17 -32.82 2.76
N ALA A 80 6.09 -33.62 3.29
CA ALA A 80 7.30 -33.97 2.58
C ALA A 80 6.99 -34.63 1.21
N GLY A 81 7.62 -34.11 0.15
CA GLY A 81 7.37 -34.59 -1.22
C GLY A 81 6.15 -34.00 -1.92
N GLU A 82 5.38 -33.17 -1.26
CA GLU A 82 4.25 -32.44 -1.85
C GLU A 82 4.69 -31.06 -2.32
N VAL A 83 4.07 -30.61 -3.42
CA VAL A 83 4.37 -29.31 -4.02
C VAL A 83 3.10 -28.65 -4.53
N VAL A 84 3.06 -27.33 -4.38
CA VAL A 84 2.03 -26.48 -4.95
C VAL A 84 2.66 -25.64 -6.05
N LEU A 85 2.03 -25.60 -7.21
CA LEU A 85 2.53 -24.90 -8.39
C LEU A 85 1.67 -23.68 -8.70
N GLY A 86 2.29 -22.66 -9.27
CA GLY A 86 1.55 -21.60 -9.93
C GLY A 86 0.83 -22.13 -11.18
N VAL A 87 -0.39 -21.65 -11.43
CA VAL A 87 -1.24 -22.08 -12.57
C VAL A 87 -0.51 -21.92 -13.90
N GLY A 88 0.21 -20.79 -14.11
CA GLY A 88 0.97 -20.56 -15.35
C GLY A 88 2.07 -21.59 -15.58
N MET A 89 2.77 -21.99 -14.51
CA MET A 89 3.79 -23.04 -14.55
C MET A 89 3.17 -24.42 -14.84
N ALA A 90 2.07 -24.76 -14.16
CA ALA A 90 1.36 -26.03 -14.38
C ALA A 90 0.87 -26.17 -15.83
N GLN A 91 0.33 -25.11 -16.42
CA GLN A 91 -0.10 -25.08 -17.82
C GLN A 91 1.07 -25.30 -18.79
N ARG A 92 2.23 -24.66 -18.55
CA ARG A 92 3.41 -24.84 -19.40
C ARG A 92 3.97 -26.25 -19.35
N LEU A 93 4.00 -26.86 -18.18
CA LEU A 93 4.44 -28.24 -17.98
C LEU A 93 3.40 -29.26 -18.42
N GLY A 94 2.11 -28.87 -18.45
CA GLY A 94 0.99 -29.77 -18.73
C GLY A 94 0.77 -30.77 -17.60
N VAL A 95 0.87 -30.30 -16.35
CA VAL A 95 0.63 -31.08 -15.14
C VAL A 95 -0.67 -30.63 -14.48
N GLU A 96 -1.36 -31.60 -13.89
CA GLU A 96 -2.58 -31.41 -13.14
C GLU A 96 -2.40 -31.80 -11.66
N ILE A 97 -3.37 -31.49 -10.84
CA ILE A 97 -3.37 -31.89 -9.43
C ILE A 97 -3.41 -33.42 -9.33
N GLY A 98 -2.49 -33.99 -8.56
CA GLY A 98 -2.28 -35.44 -8.43
C GLY A 98 -1.13 -35.99 -9.26
N ASP A 99 -0.62 -35.26 -10.20
CA ASP A 99 0.50 -35.68 -11.04
C ASP A 99 1.83 -35.67 -10.29
N LYS A 100 2.80 -36.42 -10.83
CA LYS A 100 4.20 -36.37 -10.38
C LYS A 100 5.00 -35.48 -11.28
N LEU A 101 5.76 -34.58 -10.67
CA LEU A 101 6.67 -33.67 -11.32
C LEU A 101 8.11 -34.01 -10.92
N SER A 102 9.02 -34.05 -11.86
CA SER A 102 10.45 -34.21 -11.57
C SER A 102 11.12 -32.84 -11.50
N VAL A 103 11.94 -32.63 -10.47
CA VAL A 103 12.77 -31.44 -10.32
C VAL A 103 14.25 -31.81 -10.41
N ILE A 104 15.01 -31.02 -11.14
CA ILE A 104 16.46 -31.14 -11.24
C ILE A 104 17.05 -30.01 -10.39
N VAL A 105 17.74 -30.39 -9.34
CA VAL A 105 18.45 -29.46 -8.48
C VAL A 105 19.83 -29.23 -9.07
N PRO A 106 20.20 -27.99 -9.45
CA PRO A 106 21.56 -27.71 -9.89
C PRO A 106 22.55 -28.08 -8.79
N GLY A 107 23.55 -28.87 -9.12
CA GLY A 107 24.65 -29.15 -8.18
C GLY A 107 25.41 -27.87 -7.85
N ASP A 108 26.08 -27.87 -6.68
CA ASP A 108 26.95 -26.76 -6.29
C ASP A 108 28.03 -26.54 -7.35
N THR A 109 28.07 -25.36 -7.92
CA THR A 109 29.00 -24.98 -8.99
C THR A 109 30.47 -25.05 -8.54
N PHE A 110 30.69 -25.13 -7.22
CA PHE A 110 32.03 -25.22 -6.62
C PHE A 110 32.47 -26.65 -6.25
N ARG A 111 31.55 -27.64 -6.28
CA ARG A 111 31.86 -29.05 -6.09
C ARG A 111 31.55 -29.81 -7.39
N PHE A 112 32.54 -29.95 -8.25
CA PHE A 112 32.45 -30.69 -9.53
C PHE A 112 32.09 -32.18 -9.38
N GLU A 113 31.85 -32.69 -8.19
CA GLU A 113 31.65 -34.11 -7.89
C GLU A 113 30.17 -34.50 -7.69
N THR A 114 29.24 -33.56 -7.61
CA THR A 114 27.81 -33.87 -7.40
C THR A 114 27.05 -33.79 -8.72
N LEU A 115 26.61 -34.95 -9.21
CA LEU A 115 25.63 -35.00 -10.31
C LEU A 115 24.34 -34.31 -9.88
N PRO A 116 23.65 -33.61 -10.82
CA PRO A 116 22.37 -32.99 -10.50
C PRO A 116 21.37 -34.06 -10.02
N ALA A 117 20.82 -33.84 -8.83
CA ALA A 117 19.82 -34.76 -8.26
C ALA A 117 18.48 -34.54 -8.92
N THR A 118 17.86 -35.64 -9.34
CA THR A 118 16.47 -35.60 -9.84
C THR A 118 15.55 -36.19 -8.79
N VAL A 119 14.56 -35.40 -8.38
CA VAL A 119 13.58 -35.81 -7.35
C VAL A 119 12.17 -35.68 -7.92
N ALA A 120 11.33 -36.65 -7.62
CA ALA A 120 9.92 -36.63 -7.98
C ALA A 120 9.08 -36.04 -6.85
N LEU A 121 8.28 -35.03 -7.17
CA LEU A 121 7.37 -34.35 -6.27
C LEU A 121 5.92 -34.57 -6.70
N HIS A 122 4.99 -34.55 -5.75
CA HIS A 122 3.56 -34.67 -5.99
C HIS A 122 2.88 -33.32 -6.01
N VAL A 123 2.20 -32.99 -7.11
CA VAL A 123 1.40 -31.74 -7.22
C VAL A 123 0.09 -31.92 -6.45
N VAL A 124 -0.08 -31.19 -5.36
CA VAL A 124 -1.25 -31.31 -4.49
C VAL A 124 -2.24 -30.16 -4.63
N ALA A 125 -1.81 -29.02 -5.12
CA ALA A 125 -2.67 -27.86 -5.35
C ALA A 125 -2.03 -26.92 -6.40
N LEU A 126 -2.85 -26.00 -6.91
CA LEU A 126 -2.41 -24.92 -7.80
C LEU A 126 -2.70 -23.57 -7.14
N ILE A 127 -1.78 -22.61 -7.35
CA ILE A 127 -1.95 -21.21 -6.92
C ILE A 127 -2.30 -20.38 -8.16
N ASP A 128 -3.35 -19.58 -7.99
CA ASP A 128 -3.82 -18.62 -8.97
C ASP A 128 -3.85 -17.24 -8.33
N SER A 129 -2.70 -16.59 -8.31
CA SER A 129 -2.56 -15.24 -7.75
C SER A 129 -2.82 -14.13 -8.78
N GLY A 130 -2.98 -14.51 -10.06
CA GLY A 130 -3.11 -13.58 -11.18
C GLY A 130 -1.88 -12.72 -11.41
N THR A 131 -0.69 -13.19 -10.99
CA THR A 131 0.55 -12.45 -11.11
C THR A 131 1.61 -13.25 -11.89
N GLU A 132 2.66 -12.56 -12.35
CA GLU A 132 3.81 -13.20 -13.00
C GLU A 132 4.50 -14.27 -12.14
N LEU A 133 4.27 -14.25 -10.82
CA LEU A 133 4.80 -15.27 -9.91
C LEU A 133 4.25 -16.66 -10.23
N ASP A 134 3.01 -16.76 -10.71
CA ASP A 134 2.36 -18.03 -11.05
C ASP A 134 3.07 -18.76 -12.19
N GLU A 135 3.94 -18.07 -12.90
CA GLU A 135 4.69 -18.65 -14.03
C GLU A 135 5.93 -19.44 -13.61
N ALA A 136 6.48 -19.17 -12.41
CA ALA A 136 7.73 -19.79 -11.96
C ALA A 136 7.68 -20.33 -10.53
N LEU A 137 6.60 -20.06 -9.79
CA LEU A 137 6.51 -20.37 -8.38
C LEU A 137 6.21 -21.84 -8.13
N MET A 138 6.98 -22.42 -7.22
CA MET A 138 6.79 -23.74 -6.64
C MET A 138 6.93 -23.65 -5.13
N LEU A 139 5.86 -23.99 -4.38
CA LEU A 139 5.88 -24.00 -2.92
C LEU A 139 5.99 -25.42 -2.40
N ALA A 140 6.83 -25.61 -1.39
CA ALA A 140 7.00 -26.87 -0.70
C ALA A 140 7.19 -26.66 0.81
N ASP A 141 7.20 -27.75 1.56
CA ASP A 141 7.52 -27.70 3.00
C ASP A 141 8.96 -27.23 3.21
N PHE A 142 9.18 -26.42 4.26
CA PHE A 142 10.49 -25.84 4.57
C PHE A 142 11.55 -26.89 4.90
N GLU A 143 11.24 -27.83 5.82
CA GLU A 143 12.18 -28.86 6.25
C GLU A 143 12.53 -29.83 5.14
N TYR A 144 11.52 -30.22 4.37
CA TYR A 144 11.71 -31.07 3.21
C TYR A 144 12.59 -30.40 2.14
N THR A 145 12.35 -29.12 1.87
CA THR A 145 13.13 -28.36 0.88
C THR A 145 14.58 -28.25 1.28
N ALA A 146 14.86 -27.91 2.54
CA ALA A 146 16.21 -27.83 3.06
C ALA A 146 16.96 -29.16 2.96
N THR A 147 16.29 -30.27 3.31
CA THR A 147 16.86 -31.61 3.20
C THR A 147 17.10 -32.03 1.75
N LEU A 148 16.17 -31.71 0.84
CA LEU A 148 16.24 -32.03 -0.57
C LEU A 148 17.44 -31.36 -1.26
N LEU A 149 17.75 -30.14 -0.85
CA LEU A 149 18.77 -29.33 -1.50
C LEU A 149 20.18 -29.54 -0.91
N GLY A 150 20.30 -30.46 0.05
CA GLY A 150 21.59 -30.93 0.60
C GLY A 150 22.32 -29.92 1.49
N ASP A 151 21.66 -28.83 1.86
CA ASP A 151 22.17 -27.91 2.85
C ASP A 151 21.80 -28.40 4.26
N GLU A 152 22.74 -28.36 5.19
CA GLU A 152 22.45 -28.47 6.61
C GLU A 152 21.36 -27.44 6.92
N LEU A 153 20.29 -27.84 7.59
CA LEU A 153 19.08 -27.06 7.93
C LEU A 153 19.36 -25.56 8.17
N THR A 154 19.55 -24.81 7.10
CA THR A 154 19.75 -23.36 7.10
C THR A 154 18.61 -22.70 6.35
N ALA A 155 18.18 -21.54 6.79
CA ALA A 155 17.20 -20.74 6.04
C ALA A 155 17.93 -19.83 5.03
N THR A 156 17.31 -19.56 3.88
CA THR A 156 17.81 -18.54 2.95
C THR A 156 17.39 -17.15 3.40
N GLY A 157 16.30 -17.07 4.18
CA GLY A 157 15.83 -15.80 4.67
C GLY A 157 14.64 -15.88 5.62
N LEU A 158 14.31 -14.70 6.15
CA LEU A 158 13.16 -14.44 7.01
C LEU A 158 12.20 -13.48 6.31
N ALA A 159 10.97 -13.89 6.15
CA ALA A 159 9.89 -13.10 5.57
C ALA A 159 9.12 -12.36 6.67
N LEU A 160 9.02 -11.04 6.54
CA LEU A 160 8.27 -10.18 7.46
C LEU A 160 7.04 -9.61 6.78
N GLN A 161 5.91 -9.67 7.49
CA GLN A 161 4.66 -9.04 7.12
C GLN A 161 4.42 -7.84 8.02
N LEU A 162 4.11 -6.69 7.44
CA LEU A 162 3.85 -5.47 8.18
C LEU A 162 2.35 -5.16 8.20
N GLN A 163 1.91 -4.49 9.25
CA GLN A 163 0.56 -3.95 9.32
C GLN A 163 0.34 -2.86 8.25
N GLN A 164 1.35 -2.04 8.01
CA GLN A 164 1.35 -0.99 7.01
C GLN A 164 2.41 -1.26 5.93
N LEU A 165 1.95 -1.54 4.73
CA LEU A 165 2.81 -1.91 3.59
C LEU A 165 3.86 -0.83 3.24
N PHE A 166 3.50 0.43 3.39
CA PHE A 166 4.37 1.56 3.03
C PHE A 166 5.43 1.90 4.08
N GLU A 167 5.38 1.26 5.26
CA GLU A 167 6.43 1.35 6.28
C GLU A 167 7.59 0.37 6.03
N ALA A 168 7.51 -0.46 4.98
CA ALA A 168 8.56 -1.41 4.63
C ALA A 168 9.95 -0.79 4.48
N PRO A 169 10.15 0.39 3.85
CA PRO A 169 11.47 1.03 3.80
C PRO A 169 12.02 1.42 5.16
N GLU A 170 11.20 1.90 6.09
CA GLU A 170 11.62 2.27 7.45
C GLU A 170 12.02 1.03 8.25
N THR A 171 11.19 -0.01 8.19
CA THR A 171 11.47 -1.31 8.81
C THR A 171 12.75 -1.92 8.26
N ARG A 172 12.96 -1.87 6.94
CA ARG A 172 14.22 -2.30 6.32
C ARG A 172 15.43 -1.56 6.88
N TRP A 173 15.34 -0.22 7.00
CA TRP A 173 16.44 0.58 7.58
C TRP A 173 16.68 0.26 9.04
N HIS A 174 15.64 -0.03 9.81
CA HIS A 174 15.77 -0.44 11.20
C HIS A 174 16.59 -1.73 11.32
N PHE A 175 16.18 -2.79 10.60
CA PHE A 175 16.90 -4.07 10.61
C PHE A 175 18.29 -3.98 9.98
N ALA A 176 18.47 -3.22 8.90
CA ALA A 176 19.77 -3.06 8.27
C ALA A 176 20.82 -2.40 9.18
N ARG A 177 20.43 -1.65 10.20
CA ARG A 177 21.34 -1.02 11.17
C ARG A 177 21.63 -1.91 12.39
N THR A 178 20.72 -2.82 12.71
CA THR A 178 20.83 -3.66 13.92
C THR A 178 21.45 -5.01 13.62
N LEU A 179 21.37 -5.49 12.38
CA LEU A 179 21.85 -6.80 11.98
C LEU A 179 23.36 -6.80 11.68
N PRO A 180 24.05 -7.92 11.91
CA PRO A 180 25.42 -8.12 11.48
C PRO A 180 25.59 -8.02 9.96
N PRO A 181 26.81 -7.74 9.45
CA PRO A 181 27.08 -7.62 8.01
C PRO A 181 26.84 -8.89 7.18
N SER A 182 26.68 -10.05 7.84
CA SER A 182 26.33 -11.32 7.19
C SER A 182 24.87 -11.36 6.71
N PHE A 183 24.05 -10.42 7.16
CA PHE A 183 22.65 -10.29 6.73
C PHE A 183 22.48 -9.07 5.85
N TYR A 184 21.58 -9.18 4.87
CA TYR A 184 21.10 -8.05 4.08
C TYR A 184 19.58 -8.02 4.06
N VAL A 185 19.03 -6.83 4.08
CA VAL A 185 17.59 -6.63 4.18
C VAL A 185 17.07 -6.01 2.89
N THR A 186 16.08 -6.63 2.31
CA THR A 186 15.37 -6.12 1.13
C THR A 186 13.91 -5.87 1.47
N ASP A 187 13.26 -4.98 0.75
CA ASP A 187 11.84 -4.74 0.85
C ASP A 187 11.18 -4.82 -0.53
N TRP A 188 9.86 -4.88 -0.55
CA TRP A 188 9.07 -4.95 -1.76
C TRP A 188 9.28 -3.74 -2.68
N THR A 189 9.62 -2.55 -2.13
CA THR A 189 9.83 -1.34 -2.91
C THR A 189 11.12 -1.38 -3.72
N LEU A 190 12.12 -2.16 -3.27
CA LEU A 190 13.34 -2.42 -4.03
C LEU A 190 13.14 -3.53 -5.07
N ARG A 191 12.46 -4.61 -4.68
CA ARG A 191 12.18 -5.74 -5.59
C ARG A 191 11.25 -5.35 -6.74
N HIS A 192 10.23 -4.53 -6.44
CA HIS A 192 9.23 -4.06 -7.39
C HIS A 192 9.28 -2.53 -7.58
N GLY A 193 10.50 -1.99 -7.77
CA GLY A 193 10.77 -0.55 -7.85
C GLY A 193 9.90 0.17 -8.90
N ASN A 194 9.66 -0.44 -10.05
CA ASN A 194 8.80 0.12 -11.09
C ASN A 194 7.34 0.25 -10.62
N LEU A 195 6.83 -0.75 -9.92
CA LEU A 195 5.48 -0.72 -9.35
C LEU A 195 5.38 0.37 -8.27
N TYR A 196 6.37 0.44 -7.38
CA TYR A 196 6.42 1.48 -6.35
C TYR A 196 6.48 2.88 -6.96
N ALA A 197 7.32 3.08 -7.98
CA ALA A 197 7.43 4.35 -8.69
C ALA A 197 6.11 4.75 -9.37
N ALA A 198 5.41 3.80 -9.99
CA ALA A 198 4.10 4.02 -10.61
C ALA A 198 3.04 4.42 -9.58
N ILE A 199 2.97 3.73 -8.43
CA ILE A 199 2.05 4.05 -7.33
C ILE A 199 2.35 5.45 -6.77
N ARG A 200 3.63 5.77 -6.55
CA ARG A 200 4.07 7.07 -6.06
C ARG A 200 3.69 8.18 -7.04
N LEU A 201 4.00 7.99 -8.33
CA LEU A 201 3.63 8.96 -9.37
C LEU A 201 2.12 9.21 -9.42
N SER A 202 1.32 8.14 -9.36
CA SER A 202 -0.15 8.26 -9.31
C SER A 202 -0.61 9.07 -8.10
N ARG A 203 -0.03 8.80 -6.92
CA ARG A 203 -0.34 9.54 -5.69
C ARG A 203 0.06 11.02 -5.80
N ASP A 204 1.23 11.32 -6.38
CA ASP A 204 1.71 12.69 -6.57
C ASP A 204 0.81 13.45 -7.55
N LEU A 205 0.35 12.83 -8.63
CA LEU A 205 -0.61 13.40 -9.58
C LEU A 205 -1.96 13.71 -8.92
N VAL A 206 -2.51 12.78 -8.14
CA VAL A 206 -3.76 13.01 -7.39
C VAL A 206 -3.59 14.15 -6.40
N THR A 207 -2.46 14.22 -5.70
CA THR A 207 -2.13 15.31 -4.77
C THR A 207 -2.06 16.65 -5.48
N LEU A 208 -1.45 16.72 -6.66
CA LEU A 208 -1.39 17.92 -7.49
C LEU A 208 -2.79 18.38 -7.93
N LEU A 209 -3.65 17.43 -8.35
CA LEU A 209 -5.04 17.74 -8.71
C LEU A 209 -5.82 18.28 -7.51
N LEU A 210 -5.70 17.66 -6.35
CA LEU A 210 -6.34 18.14 -5.12
C LEU A 210 -5.85 19.53 -4.74
N LEU A 211 -4.54 19.79 -4.82
CA LEU A 211 -3.97 21.10 -4.55
C LEU A 211 -4.54 22.18 -5.51
N SER A 212 -4.73 21.83 -6.78
CA SER A 212 -5.33 22.73 -7.78
C SER A 212 -6.79 23.07 -7.43
N ILE A 213 -7.58 22.07 -7.00
CA ILE A 213 -8.97 22.28 -6.57
C ILE A 213 -9.00 23.18 -5.32
N ILE A 214 -8.11 22.94 -4.36
CA ILE A 214 -7.97 23.77 -3.15
C ILE A 214 -7.62 25.22 -3.52
N ALA A 215 -6.71 25.43 -4.48
CA ALA A 215 -6.33 26.78 -4.93
C ALA A 215 -7.52 27.52 -5.56
N VAL A 216 -8.34 26.84 -6.38
CA VAL A 216 -9.57 27.41 -6.95
C VAL A 216 -10.58 27.75 -5.86
N ALA A 217 -10.76 26.86 -4.89
CA ALA A 217 -11.66 27.09 -3.75
C ALA A 217 -11.21 28.31 -2.92
N ALA A 218 -9.91 28.43 -2.63
CA ALA A 218 -9.34 29.58 -1.92
C ALA A 218 -9.57 30.89 -2.69
N PHE A 219 -9.35 30.88 -4.01
CA PHE A 219 -9.63 32.03 -4.86
C PHE A 219 -11.11 32.45 -4.81
N ASN A 220 -12.03 31.50 -4.85
CA ASN A 220 -13.47 31.76 -4.75
C ASN A 220 -13.83 32.41 -3.37
N VAL A 221 -13.24 31.91 -2.27
CA VAL A 221 -13.46 32.48 -0.94
C VAL A 221 -12.93 33.91 -0.89
N VAL A 222 -11.72 34.19 -1.38
CA VAL A 222 -11.16 35.55 -1.44
C VAL A 222 -12.04 36.47 -2.26
N SER A 223 -12.46 36.04 -3.45
CA SER A 223 -13.30 36.84 -4.35
C SER A 223 -14.66 37.17 -3.73
N SER A 224 -15.31 36.18 -3.11
CA SER A 224 -16.59 36.36 -2.42
C SER A 224 -16.48 37.35 -1.24
N LEU A 225 -15.45 37.18 -0.40
CA LEU A 225 -15.23 38.09 0.73
C LEU A 225 -14.87 39.52 0.28
N VAL A 226 -14.12 39.68 -0.83
CA VAL A 226 -13.82 41.00 -1.41
C VAL A 226 -15.11 41.68 -1.87
N LEU A 227 -16.02 40.92 -2.52
CA LEU A 227 -17.33 41.46 -2.94
C LEU A 227 -18.15 41.93 -1.74
N VAL A 228 -18.22 41.11 -0.68
CA VAL A 228 -18.91 41.46 0.57
C VAL A 228 -18.32 42.74 1.18
N VAL A 229 -16.99 42.91 1.18
CA VAL A 229 -16.34 44.16 1.66
C VAL A 229 -16.77 45.37 0.81
N ILE A 230 -16.85 45.20 -0.51
CA ILE A 230 -17.30 46.26 -1.42
C ILE A 230 -18.76 46.65 -1.14
N ASP A 231 -19.64 45.69 -1.02
CA ASP A 231 -21.07 45.92 -0.79
C ASP A 231 -21.35 46.55 0.58
N ARG A 232 -20.52 46.21 1.59
CA ARG A 232 -20.70 46.70 2.96
C ARG A 232 -19.84 47.91 3.32
N ARG A 233 -19.21 48.60 2.34
CA ARG A 233 -18.32 49.75 2.54
C ARG A 233 -18.99 50.85 3.41
N GLY A 234 -20.27 51.16 3.14
CA GLY A 234 -21.02 52.16 3.89
C GLY A 234 -21.18 51.81 5.39
N PHE A 235 -21.50 50.56 5.68
CA PHE A 235 -21.60 50.09 7.06
C PHE A 235 -20.25 50.08 7.77
N ILE A 236 -19.15 49.72 7.05
CA ILE A 236 -17.80 49.78 7.59
C ILE A 236 -17.42 51.21 7.95
N ALA A 237 -17.70 52.17 7.05
CA ALA A 237 -17.44 53.57 7.31
C ALA A 237 -18.27 54.12 8.46
N MET A 238 -19.54 53.74 8.61
CA MET A 238 -20.39 54.10 9.73
C MET A 238 -19.85 53.56 11.05
N LEU A 239 -19.43 52.29 11.11
CA LEU A 239 -18.82 51.71 12.32
C LEU A 239 -17.54 52.45 12.72
N GLN A 240 -16.67 52.80 11.74
CA GLN A 240 -15.48 53.58 12.03
C GLN A 240 -15.80 54.99 12.51
N ALA A 241 -16.84 55.62 11.99
CA ALA A 241 -17.30 56.93 12.42
C ALA A 241 -17.84 56.91 13.87
N MET A 242 -18.41 55.77 14.29
CA MET A 242 -18.86 55.52 15.66
C MET A 242 -17.71 55.13 16.62
N GLY A 243 -16.46 55.05 16.15
CA GLY A 243 -15.30 54.78 16.97
C GLY A 243 -14.74 53.36 16.89
N ALA A 244 -15.25 52.51 16.01
CA ALA A 244 -14.67 51.17 15.81
C ALA A 244 -13.22 51.26 15.26
N SER A 245 -12.32 50.53 15.88
CA SER A 245 -10.92 50.49 15.47
C SER A 245 -10.73 49.67 14.17
N ARG A 246 -9.62 49.92 13.47
CA ARG A 246 -9.25 49.11 12.30
C ARG A 246 -9.09 47.64 12.64
N GLN A 247 -8.69 47.33 13.88
CA GLN A 247 -8.54 45.94 14.35
C GLN A 247 -9.89 45.27 14.53
N ASP A 248 -10.91 45.99 15.01
CA ASP A 248 -12.27 45.45 15.16
C ASP A 248 -12.84 45.02 13.80
N ILE A 249 -12.65 45.86 12.78
CA ILE A 249 -13.03 45.53 11.42
C ILE A 249 -12.30 44.28 10.89
N LEU A 250 -10.98 44.19 11.17
CA LEU A 250 -10.20 43.00 10.81
C LEU A 250 -10.80 41.75 11.45
N TRP A 251 -11.07 41.80 12.76
CA TRP A 251 -11.59 40.61 13.46
C TRP A 251 -12.98 40.21 12.98
N ILE A 252 -13.84 41.15 12.61
CA ILE A 252 -15.16 40.83 12.03
C ILE A 252 -15.01 39.98 10.77
N PHE A 253 -14.17 40.40 9.84
CA PHE A 253 -13.96 39.64 8.58
C PHE A 253 -13.20 38.35 8.77
N LEU A 254 -12.25 38.28 9.71
CA LEU A 254 -11.57 37.03 10.05
C LEU A 254 -12.53 36.02 10.69
N LEU A 255 -13.40 36.47 11.62
CA LEU A 255 -14.43 35.62 12.19
C LEU A 255 -15.43 35.14 11.18
N GLN A 256 -15.83 36.01 10.23
CA GLN A 256 -16.67 35.60 9.11
C GLN A 256 -16.01 34.52 8.24
N GLY A 257 -14.74 34.70 7.89
CA GLY A 257 -13.95 33.69 7.17
C GLY A 257 -13.81 32.38 7.95
N LEU A 258 -13.60 32.46 9.26
CA LEU A 258 -13.55 31.31 10.14
C LEU A 258 -14.88 30.53 10.15
N TRP A 259 -16.01 31.23 10.30
CA TRP A 259 -17.34 30.59 10.26
C TRP A 259 -17.63 29.90 8.94
N ILE A 260 -17.31 30.55 7.82
CA ILE A 260 -17.44 29.96 6.47
C ILE A 260 -16.55 28.72 6.37
N GLY A 261 -15.29 28.81 6.86
CA GLY A 261 -14.36 27.70 6.85
C GLY A 261 -14.85 26.51 7.68
N VAL A 262 -15.28 26.75 8.91
CA VAL A 262 -15.76 25.71 9.83
C VAL A 262 -17.01 25.03 9.28
N LEU A 263 -18.01 25.81 8.88
CA LEU A 263 -19.26 25.24 8.33
C LEU A 263 -19.00 24.50 7.02
N GLY A 264 -18.26 25.10 6.09
CA GLY A 264 -17.94 24.49 4.81
C GLY A 264 -17.11 23.21 4.94
N ALA A 265 -16.06 23.24 5.79
CA ALA A 265 -15.23 22.07 6.05
C ALA A 265 -16.02 20.95 6.74
N SER A 266 -16.90 21.28 7.69
CA SER A 266 -17.74 20.29 8.39
C SER A 266 -18.74 19.62 7.45
N VAL A 267 -19.44 20.40 6.64
CA VAL A 267 -20.38 19.88 5.64
C VAL A 267 -19.61 19.05 4.58
N GLY A 268 -18.48 19.56 4.09
CA GLY A 268 -17.63 18.85 3.14
C GLY A 268 -17.12 17.52 3.70
N LEU A 269 -16.71 17.48 4.98
CA LEU A 269 -16.26 16.27 5.63
C LEU A 269 -17.39 15.22 5.74
N VAL A 270 -18.57 15.62 6.19
CA VAL A 270 -19.74 14.71 6.31
C VAL A 270 -20.13 14.15 4.94
N LEU A 271 -20.20 15.00 3.92
CA LEU A 271 -20.51 14.57 2.57
C LEU A 271 -19.41 13.68 1.97
N GLY A 272 -18.14 14.01 2.20
CA GLY A 272 -17.00 13.21 1.75
C GLY A 272 -16.97 11.82 2.37
N LEU A 273 -17.17 11.72 3.69
CA LEU A 273 -17.26 10.44 4.40
C LEU A 273 -18.45 9.61 3.95
N GLY A 274 -19.61 10.25 3.77
CA GLY A 274 -20.83 9.59 3.25
C GLY A 274 -20.62 9.05 1.84
N LEU A 275 -20.05 9.84 0.94
CA LEU A 275 -19.70 9.42 -0.41
C LEU A 275 -18.68 8.27 -0.40
N ALA A 276 -17.63 8.35 0.42
CA ALA A 276 -16.64 7.30 0.52
C ALA A 276 -17.26 5.95 0.89
N GLN A 277 -18.22 5.93 1.82
CA GLN A 277 -18.94 4.70 2.19
C GLN A 277 -19.92 4.23 1.10
N LEU A 278 -20.41 5.14 0.28
CA LEU A 278 -21.38 4.83 -0.78
C LEU A 278 -20.72 4.30 -2.06
N ILE A 279 -19.44 4.63 -2.32
CA ILE A 279 -18.72 4.24 -3.53
C ILE A 279 -18.73 2.73 -3.81
N PRO A 280 -18.47 1.82 -2.85
CA PRO A 280 -18.52 0.39 -3.11
C PRO A 280 -19.92 -0.09 -3.54
N ALA A 281 -20.96 0.44 -2.90
CA ALA A 281 -22.33 0.11 -3.26
C ALA A 281 -22.73 0.65 -4.63
N LEU A 282 -22.26 1.85 -4.99
CA LEU A 282 -22.46 2.44 -6.32
C LEU A 282 -21.70 1.65 -7.40
N ALA A 283 -20.47 1.22 -7.12
CA ALA A 283 -19.68 0.42 -8.04
C ALA A 283 -20.38 -0.92 -8.33
N SER A 284 -20.85 -1.63 -7.30
CA SER A 284 -21.56 -2.89 -7.46
C SER A 284 -22.91 -2.73 -8.18
N ALA A 285 -23.64 -1.64 -7.92
CA ALA A 285 -24.87 -1.34 -8.63
C ALA A 285 -24.63 -1.04 -10.11
N LEU A 286 -23.54 -0.32 -10.43
CA LEU A 286 -23.17 0.01 -11.80
C LEU A 286 -22.71 -1.24 -12.57
N GLU A 287 -21.98 -2.14 -11.93
CA GLU A 287 -21.60 -3.45 -12.49
C GLU A 287 -22.84 -4.29 -12.84
N TRP A 288 -23.84 -4.30 -11.94
CA TRP A 288 -25.10 -4.98 -12.18
C TRP A 288 -25.85 -4.39 -13.37
N PHE A 289 -25.88 -3.06 -13.49
CA PHE A 289 -26.58 -2.37 -14.58
C PHE A 289 -25.89 -2.53 -15.94
N MET A 290 -24.55 -2.52 -15.96
CA MET A 290 -23.75 -2.65 -17.19
C MET A 290 -23.59 -4.11 -17.65
N GLY A 291 -23.99 -5.09 -16.84
CA GLY A 291 -23.84 -6.52 -17.15
C GLY A 291 -22.39 -7.01 -17.29
N GLY A 292 -21.43 -6.22 -16.81
CA GLY A 292 -19.99 -6.52 -16.84
C GLY A 292 -19.28 -6.02 -15.60
N LYS A 293 -18.19 -6.69 -15.20
CA LYS A 293 -17.35 -6.25 -14.10
C LYS A 293 -16.54 -5.03 -14.53
N LEU A 294 -16.66 -3.92 -13.83
CA LEU A 294 -15.86 -2.70 -14.03
C LEU A 294 -14.39 -2.92 -13.70
N LEU A 295 -14.13 -3.76 -12.70
CA LEU A 295 -12.79 -4.22 -12.35
C LEU A 295 -12.56 -5.56 -13.03
N ASN A 296 -11.69 -5.55 -14.04
CA ASN A 296 -11.30 -6.78 -14.72
C ASN A 296 -10.44 -7.59 -13.74
N THR A 297 -10.99 -8.71 -13.26
CA THR A 297 -10.34 -9.59 -12.27
C THR A 297 -9.02 -10.16 -12.78
N ASP A 298 -8.82 -10.18 -14.10
CA ASP A 298 -7.58 -10.64 -14.74
C ASP A 298 -6.40 -9.66 -14.54
N VAL A 299 -6.69 -8.37 -14.28
CA VAL A 299 -5.65 -7.33 -14.09
C VAL A 299 -5.56 -6.90 -12.61
N TYR A 300 -6.68 -6.94 -11.88
CA TYR A 300 -6.74 -6.56 -10.46
C TYR A 300 -7.46 -7.64 -9.66
N PRO A 301 -6.74 -8.45 -8.88
CA PRO A 301 -7.32 -9.55 -8.09
C PRO A 301 -8.10 -9.06 -6.85
N LEU A 302 -8.56 -7.82 -6.84
CA LEU A 302 -9.36 -7.24 -5.75
C LEU A 302 -10.82 -7.20 -6.17
N ASN A 303 -11.62 -8.09 -5.59
CA ASN A 303 -13.09 -8.11 -5.79
C ASN A 303 -13.83 -6.96 -5.07
N PHE A 304 -13.10 -6.04 -4.40
CA PHE A 304 -13.67 -4.91 -3.69
C PHE A 304 -12.69 -3.73 -3.69
N LEU A 305 -13.20 -2.50 -3.65
CA LEU A 305 -12.41 -1.30 -3.40
C LEU A 305 -12.16 -1.19 -1.88
N PRO A 306 -10.95 -1.43 -1.39
CA PRO A 306 -10.64 -1.20 0.02
C PRO A 306 -10.65 0.30 0.29
N ILE A 307 -11.60 0.77 1.08
CA ILE A 307 -11.67 2.15 1.54
C ILE A 307 -11.20 2.17 2.99
N ASP A 308 -9.99 2.67 3.22
CA ASP A 308 -9.43 2.89 4.56
C ASP A 308 -9.61 4.36 4.93
N VAL A 309 -10.62 4.66 5.73
CA VAL A 309 -10.88 6.02 6.24
C VAL A 309 -10.27 6.14 7.63
N ARG A 310 -9.17 6.87 7.71
CA ARG A 310 -8.50 7.15 8.98
C ARG A 310 -9.03 8.45 9.57
N ALA A 311 -9.50 8.40 10.81
CA ALA A 311 -10.01 9.56 11.52
C ALA A 311 -8.96 10.68 11.65
N GLY A 312 -7.68 10.33 11.77
CA GLY A 312 -6.57 11.29 11.80
C GLY A 312 -6.44 12.11 10.52
N ASP A 313 -6.53 11.46 9.35
CA ASP A 313 -6.45 12.14 8.04
C ASP A 313 -7.65 13.05 7.82
N ALA A 314 -8.85 12.61 8.23
CA ALA A 314 -10.06 13.40 8.15
C ALA A 314 -9.98 14.66 9.02
N LEU A 315 -9.48 14.54 10.26
CA LEU A 315 -9.29 15.68 11.15
C LEU A 315 -8.22 16.64 10.62
N TRP A 316 -7.11 16.11 10.11
CA TRP A 316 -6.05 16.92 9.54
C TRP A 316 -6.53 17.74 8.34
N LEU A 317 -7.28 17.11 7.41
CA LEU A 317 -7.90 17.76 6.25
C LEU A 317 -8.89 18.86 6.69
N TRP A 318 -9.70 18.60 7.70
CA TRP A 318 -10.64 19.58 8.26
C TRP A 318 -9.88 20.79 8.81
N CYS A 319 -8.88 20.58 9.65
CA CYS A 319 -8.04 21.67 10.21
C CYS A 319 -7.33 22.46 9.11
N ALA A 320 -6.75 21.77 8.11
CA ALA A 320 -6.08 22.42 6.98
C ALA A 320 -7.05 23.29 6.15
N SER A 321 -8.27 22.81 5.92
CA SER A 321 -9.30 23.56 5.18
C SER A 321 -9.74 24.80 5.92
N VAL A 322 -9.97 24.72 7.24
CA VAL A 322 -10.32 25.88 8.09
C VAL A 322 -9.19 26.89 8.12
N LEU A 323 -7.95 26.43 8.28
CA LEU A 323 -6.76 27.29 8.26
C LEU A 323 -6.62 28.00 6.92
N LEU A 324 -6.84 27.30 5.82
CA LEU A 324 -6.77 27.88 4.47
C LEU A 324 -7.82 28.99 4.31
N CYS A 325 -9.07 28.77 4.74
CA CYS A 325 -10.12 29.77 4.70
C CYS A 325 -9.76 31.00 5.55
N LEU A 326 -9.15 30.79 6.73
CA LEU A 326 -8.70 31.88 7.58
C LEU A 326 -7.59 32.70 6.90
N VAL A 327 -6.59 32.06 6.32
CA VAL A 327 -5.51 32.71 5.56
C VAL A 327 -6.08 33.47 4.36
N ALA A 328 -7.01 32.86 3.62
CA ALA A 328 -7.68 33.48 2.49
C ALA A 328 -8.46 34.74 2.89
N ALA A 329 -9.07 34.75 4.07
CA ALA A 329 -9.83 35.89 4.61
C ALA A 329 -8.94 37.08 5.00
N VAL A 330 -7.63 36.89 5.22
CA VAL A 330 -6.71 37.99 5.59
C VAL A 330 -6.64 39.09 4.55
N VAL A 331 -6.62 38.72 3.25
CA VAL A 331 -6.51 39.69 2.15
C VAL A 331 -7.72 40.62 2.10
N PRO A 332 -8.98 40.16 2.05
CA PRO A 332 -10.16 41.02 2.06
C PRO A 332 -10.30 41.77 3.39
N ALA A 333 -9.98 41.16 4.53
CA ALA A 333 -10.02 41.82 5.83
C ALA A 333 -9.06 43.02 5.91
N ARG A 334 -7.84 42.88 5.37
CA ARG A 334 -6.88 44.00 5.26
C ARG A 334 -7.38 45.09 4.32
N ARG A 335 -8.11 44.76 3.27
CA ARG A 335 -8.71 45.76 2.37
C ARG A 335 -9.86 46.49 3.07
N ALA A 336 -10.66 45.80 3.87
CA ALA A 336 -11.74 46.39 4.65
C ALA A 336 -11.25 47.48 5.64
N MET A 337 -10.10 47.24 6.28
CA MET A 337 -9.48 48.21 7.21
C MET A 337 -9.05 49.53 6.54
N ARG A 338 -8.84 49.53 5.23
CA ARG A 338 -8.29 50.68 4.48
C ARG A 338 -9.39 51.51 3.78
N VAL A 339 -10.68 51.24 4.05
CA VAL A 339 -11.80 52.00 3.48
C VAL A 339 -11.76 53.45 3.99
N PRO A 340 -11.62 54.46 3.12
CA PRO A 340 -11.59 55.85 3.58
C PRO A 340 -13.01 56.31 3.95
N VAL A 341 -13.19 56.66 5.23
CA VAL A 341 -14.49 57.06 5.82
C VAL A 341 -15.10 58.26 5.07
N ALA A 342 -14.28 59.28 4.68
CA ALA A 342 -14.75 60.46 4.04
C ALA A 342 -15.37 60.23 2.64
N HIS A 343 -14.81 59.33 1.83
CA HIS A 343 -15.33 59.02 0.51
C HIS A 343 -16.54 58.07 0.53
N ALA A 344 -16.63 57.23 1.54
CA ALA A 344 -17.74 56.28 1.66
C ALA A 344 -19.06 56.94 2.14
N LEU A 345 -18.97 58.03 2.86
CA LEU A 345 -20.15 58.81 3.34
C LEU A 345 -20.57 59.89 2.35
N ALA A 346 -19.68 60.33 1.43
CA ALA A 346 -20.01 61.36 0.43
C ALA A 346 -20.74 60.76 -0.83
N ASN A 347 -20.74 59.46 -1.03
CA ASN A 347 -21.36 58.78 -2.19
C ASN A 347 -22.62 57.99 -1.83
N GLN A 348 -23.25 58.23 -0.67
CA GLN A 348 -24.57 57.82 -0.32
C GLN A 348 -25.58 58.96 -0.60
#